data_3570c33f42af79237f54c9acaf340b02
#
_entry.id   3570c33f42af79237f54c9acaf340b02
#
_cell.length_a   1.000
_cell.length_b   1.000
_cell.length_c   1.000
_cell.angle_alpha   90.00
_cell.angle_beta   90.00
_cell.angle_gamma   90.00
#
_symmetry.space_group_name_H-M   'P 1'
#
loop_
_entity.id
_entity.type
_entity.pdbx_description
1 polymer ?
#
loop_
_entity_poly.entity_id
_entity_poly.type
_entity_poly.pdbx_seq_one_letter_code
_entity_poly.pdbx_strand_id
1 'polypeptide(L)'
;MPGATSPLPDLSRPDVGAALFSTWSVGTPERQRATVDALAASWNGRSWPTPELLSQNVYVGTDGDTLMHHSQWTSEEAYLTFVRAHRQARVDEIDAAVPGIERNGIANYRRYRGFDTRTEGDPRVPGCIVAIKADFDDPDPDLRRKWIDLVIEALETDPAPSPGLISADFHLIVSGARHLANNRVEVLNYAQWTSEEAYDAAIAADDPTPEWERVRHFPGFKGTTAKRYRFERSFVRP
;
A
#
# COMPACT_ATOMS: atom_id res chain seq x y z
N MET A 1 -1.96 -12.55 27.54
CA MET A 1 -2.57 -13.07 26.32
C MET A 1 -1.72 -12.55 25.18
N PRO A 2 -1.05 -13.37 24.35
CA PRO A 2 -0.45 -12.86 23.11
C PRO A 2 -1.60 -12.33 22.27
N GLY A 3 -1.53 -11.04 21.90
CA GLY A 3 -2.56 -10.40 21.11
C GLY A 3 -2.72 -11.13 19.77
N ALA A 4 -3.95 -11.42 19.40
CA ALA A 4 -4.27 -11.92 18.08
C ALA A 4 -3.69 -10.93 17.06
N THR A 5 -2.82 -11.41 16.18
CA THR A 5 -2.33 -10.64 15.05
C THR A 5 -3.54 -10.19 14.24
N SER A 6 -3.72 -8.88 14.12
CA SER A 6 -4.77 -8.32 13.25
C SER A 6 -4.61 -8.91 11.84
N PRO A 7 -5.66 -9.39 11.21
CA PRO A 7 -5.55 -9.88 9.85
C PRO A 7 -5.18 -8.75 8.90
N LEU A 8 -4.41 -9.07 7.85
CA LEU A 8 -4.15 -8.15 6.74
C LEU A 8 -5.49 -7.66 6.14
N PRO A 9 -5.54 -6.43 5.63
CA PRO A 9 -6.74 -5.95 4.97
C PRO A 9 -7.03 -6.75 3.70
N ASP A 10 -8.30 -7.07 3.48
CA ASP A 10 -8.75 -7.59 2.19
C ASP A 10 -8.78 -6.43 1.18
N LEU A 11 -7.87 -6.49 0.20
CA LEU A 11 -7.77 -5.47 -0.85
C LEU A 11 -8.83 -5.65 -1.95
N SER A 12 -9.49 -6.81 -2.00
CA SER A 12 -10.47 -7.17 -3.03
C SER A 12 -11.92 -6.95 -2.60
N ARG A 13 -12.15 -6.54 -1.35
CA ARG A 13 -13.51 -6.37 -0.83
C ARG A 13 -14.34 -5.39 -1.67
N PRO A 14 -15.58 -5.75 -2.04
CA PRO A 14 -16.36 -5.02 -3.04
C PRO A 14 -16.95 -3.69 -2.53
N ASP A 15 -17.01 -3.48 -1.22
CA ASP A 15 -17.58 -2.28 -0.60
C ASP A 15 -16.58 -1.12 -0.47
N VAL A 16 -15.34 -1.29 -0.96
CA VAL A 16 -14.33 -0.24 -1.01
C VAL A 16 -14.55 0.66 -2.23
N GLY A 17 -15.02 1.88 -1.99
CA GLY A 17 -15.12 2.93 -3.00
C GLY A 17 -13.91 3.88 -3.04
N ALA A 18 -13.09 3.90 -1.97
CA ALA A 18 -11.84 4.65 -1.92
C ALA A 18 -10.79 3.91 -1.05
N ALA A 19 -9.59 3.72 -1.60
CA ALA A 19 -8.44 3.19 -0.91
C ALA A 19 -7.34 4.26 -0.85
N LEU A 20 -7.05 4.75 0.36
CA LEU A 20 -6.11 5.85 0.54
C LEU A 20 -4.79 5.32 1.08
N PHE A 21 -3.71 5.63 0.37
CA PHE A 21 -2.36 5.34 0.82
C PHE A 21 -1.62 6.64 1.14
N SER A 22 -0.95 6.67 2.28
CA SER A 22 -0.09 7.78 2.66
C SER A 22 1.20 7.28 3.32
N THR A 23 2.25 8.08 3.23
CA THR A 23 3.56 7.76 3.81
C THR A 23 3.98 8.87 4.75
N TRP A 24 4.52 8.49 5.90
CA TRP A 24 5.10 9.41 6.88
C TRP A 24 6.57 9.09 7.05
N SER A 25 7.41 10.12 7.25
CA SER A 25 8.79 9.99 7.68
C SER A 25 8.89 10.44 9.13
N VAL A 26 9.51 9.63 9.96
CA VAL A 26 9.58 9.84 11.42
C VAL A 26 11.02 9.93 11.94
N GLY A 27 12.02 9.58 11.12
CA GLY A 27 13.43 9.88 11.31
C GLY A 27 14.25 8.74 11.93
N THR A 28 13.73 7.96 12.88
CA THR A 28 14.48 6.86 13.52
C THR A 28 13.60 5.67 13.89
N PRO A 29 14.20 4.47 14.11
CA PRO A 29 13.44 3.30 14.56
C PRO A 29 12.72 3.49 15.90
N GLU A 30 13.30 4.26 16.82
CA GLU A 30 12.69 4.58 18.12
C GLU A 30 11.44 5.44 17.93
N ARG A 31 11.54 6.46 17.08
CA ARG A 31 10.41 7.34 16.73
C ARG A 31 9.34 6.59 15.96
N GLN A 32 9.75 5.63 15.10
CA GLN A 32 8.83 4.77 14.36
C GLN A 32 7.95 3.96 15.34
N ARG A 33 8.56 3.31 16.35
CA ARG A 33 7.83 2.61 17.43
C ARG A 33 6.93 3.55 18.22
N ALA A 34 7.45 4.70 18.66
CA ALA A 34 6.68 5.69 19.41
C ALA A 34 5.47 6.21 18.59
N THR A 35 5.63 6.38 17.28
CA THR A 35 4.53 6.81 16.41
C THR A 35 3.45 5.73 16.26
N VAL A 36 3.83 4.45 16.17
CA VAL A 36 2.89 3.32 16.16
C VAL A 36 2.11 3.28 17.48
N ASP A 37 2.77 3.48 18.62
CA ASP A 37 2.12 3.49 19.93
C ASP A 37 1.15 4.68 20.07
N ALA A 38 1.56 5.87 19.61
CA ALA A 38 0.70 7.06 19.59
C ALA A 38 -0.53 6.87 18.69
N LEU A 39 -0.34 6.27 17.51
CA LEU A 39 -1.44 5.88 16.62
C LEU A 39 -2.41 4.92 17.33
N ALA A 40 -1.88 3.87 17.96
CA ALA A 40 -2.68 2.90 18.67
C ALA A 40 -3.49 3.55 19.81
N ALA A 41 -2.88 4.42 20.60
CA ALA A 41 -3.54 5.16 21.67
C ALA A 41 -4.66 6.05 21.11
N SER A 42 -4.40 6.81 20.04
CA SER A 42 -5.38 7.71 19.43
C SER A 42 -6.58 6.96 18.80
N TRP A 43 -6.35 5.77 18.23
CA TRP A 43 -7.43 4.96 17.66
C TRP A 43 -8.23 4.21 18.73
N ASN A 44 -7.57 3.61 19.70
CA ASN A 44 -8.22 2.81 20.77
C ASN A 44 -8.88 3.68 21.83
N GLY A 45 -8.39 4.90 22.04
CA GLY A 45 -8.94 5.85 23.02
C GLY A 45 -10.25 6.52 22.59
N ARG A 46 -10.76 6.23 21.39
CA ARG A 46 -11.95 6.88 20.81
C ARG A 46 -12.91 5.84 20.23
N SER A 47 -14.20 6.21 20.18
CA SER A 47 -15.17 5.44 19.41
C SER A 47 -14.82 5.46 17.92
N TRP A 48 -15.24 4.42 17.20
CA TRP A 48 -15.09 4.35 15.75
C TRP A 48 -15.76 5.56 15.10
N PRO A 49 -15.06 6.31 14.21
CA PRO A 49 -15.54 7.64 13.83
C PRO A 49 -16.76 7.62 12.94
N THR A 50 -16.92 6.58 12.12
CA THR A 50 -18.01 6.49 11.13
C THR A 50 -18.09 5.08 10.54
N PRO A 51 -19.29 4.55 10.22
CA PRO A 51 -19.43 3.24 9.59
C PRO A 51 -18.81 3.15 8.18
N GLU A 52 -18.60 4.28 7.52
CA GLU A 52 -18.03 4.36 6.18
C GLU A 52 -16.51 4.13 6.16
N LEU A 53 -15.80 4.24 7.27
CA LEU A 53 -14.44 3.79 7.42
C LEU A 53 -14.44 2.27 7.64
N LEU A 54 -13.92 1.53 6.68
CA LEU A 54 -13.95 0.06 6.69
C LEU A 54 -12.74 -0.52 7.42
N SER A 55 -11.56 0.07 7.20
CA SER A 55 -10.33 -0.27 7.93
C SER A 55 -9.30 0.86 7.89
N GLN A 56 -8.45 0.90 8.91
CA GLN A 56 -7.25 1.73 8.95
C GLN A 56 -6.06 0.83 9.28
N ASN A 57 -5.11 0.73 8.37
CA ASN A 57 -3.98 -0.18 8.45
C ASN A 57 -2.67 0.60 8.54
N VAL A 58 -1.73 0.10 9.34
CA VAL A 58 -0.42 0.69 9.58
C VAL A 58 0.65 -0.33 9.25
N TYR A 59 1.64 0.12 8.49
CA TYR A 59 2.80 -0.68 8.10
C TYR A 59 4.06 0.06 8.48
N VAL A 60 5.05 -0.67 8.96
CA VAL A 60 6.34 -0.16 9.40
C VAL A 60 7.36 -0.39 8.31
N GLY A 61 7.99 0.69 7.82
CA GLY A 61 9.07 0.59 6.85
C GLY A 61 10.29 -0.12 7.44
N THR A 62 10.91 -0.99 6.65
CA THR A 62 12.12 -1.72 7.06
C THR A 62 13.36 -0.83 7.05
N ASP A 63 13.23 0.40 6.51
CA ASP A 63 14.24 1.45 6.56
C ASP A 63 14.42 2.09 7.96
N GLY A 64 13.55 1.77 8.92
CA GLY A 64 13.58 2.33 10.26
C GLY A 64 13.10 3.78 10.36
N ASP A 65 12.65 4.38 9.27
CA ASP A 65 12.19 5.78 9.19
C ASP A 65 10.70 5.87 8.83
N THR A 66 10.24 5.07 7.85
CA THR A 66 8.94 5.32 7.23
C THR A 66 7.81 4.51 7.86
N LEU A 67 6.61 5.09 7.84
CA LEU A 67 5.34 4.40 8.03
C LEU A 67 4.50 4.55 6.77
N MET A 68 3.81 3.48 6.38
CA MET A 68 2.76 3.54 5.37
C MET A 68 1.41 3.33 6.05
N HIS A 69 0.45 4.14 5.67
CA HIS A 69 -0.94 4.00 6.06
C HIS A 69 -1.77 3.60 4.85
N HIS A 70 -2.67 2.66 5.04
CA HIS A 70 -3.68 2.29 4.07
C HIS A 70 -5.03 2.31 4.75
N SER A 71 -5.96 3.13 4.27
CA SER A 71 -7.33 3.14 4.77
C SER A 71 -8.34 2.85 3.66
N GLN A 72 -9.35 2.05 4.02
CA GLN A 72 -10.43 1.65 3.13
C GLN A 72 -11.72 2.36 3.55
N TRP A 73 -12.39 2.94 2.57
CA TRP A 73 -13.60 3.73 2.76
C TRP A 73 -14.68 3.30 1.76
N THR A 74 -15.93 3.47 2.13
CA THR A 74 -17.04 3.25 1.19
C THR A 74 -17.04 4.27 0.05
N SER A 75 -16.50 5.49 0.27
CA SER A 75 -16.35 6.53 -0.76
C SER A 75 -15.29 7.56 -0.38
N GLU A 76 -14.82 8.33 -1.36
CA GLU A 76 -13.93 9.48 -1.13
C GLU A 76 -14.64 10.60 -0.34
N GLU A 77 -15.93 10.80 -0.56
CA GLU A 77 -16.71 11.79 0.18
C GLU A 77 -16.78 11.46 1.68
N ALA A 78 -16.97 10.20 2.02
CA ALA A 78 -16.91 9.73 3.41
C ALA A 78 -15.56 10.04 4.05
N TYR A 79 -14.45 9.78 3.35
CA TYR A 79 -13.11 10.17 3.81
C TYR A 79 -12.99 11.68 4.01
N LEU A 80 -13.43 12.50 3.05
CA LEU A 80 -13.35 13.96 3.17
C LEU A 80 -14.20 14.50 4.34
N THR A 81 -15.33 13.86 4.63
CA THR A 81 -16.17 14.17 5.80
C THR A 81 -15.42 13.85 7.10
N PHE A 82 -14.78 12.70 7.17
CA PHE A 82 -13.93 12.34 8.31
C PHE A 82 -12.77 13.33 8.49
N VAL A 83 -12.13 13.76 7.41
CA VAL A 83 -11.03 14.74 7.48
C VAL A 83 -11.50 16.03 8.13
N ARG A 84 -12.68 16.52 7.75
CA ARG A 84 -13.23 17.78 8.29
C ARG A 84 -13.63 17.67 9.78
N ALA A 85 -14.15 16.51 10.18
CA ALA A 85 -14.76 16.35 11.51
C ALA A 85 -13.84 15.71 12.56
N HIS A 86 -12.97 14.79 12.17
CA HIS A 86 -12.32 13.88 13.12
C HIS A 86 -10.79 13.78 13.01
N ARG A 87 -10.22 14.15 11.84
CA ARG A 87 -8.80 13.89 11.58
C ARG A 87 -7.89 14.76 12.44
N GLN A 88 -8.20 16.07 12.58
CA GLN A 88 -7.29 17.02 13.21
C GLN A 88 -6.97 16.66 14.66
N ALA A 89 -7.97 16.29 15.45
CA ALA A 89 -7.76 15.91 16.84
C ALA A 89 -6.81 14.70 16.99
N ARG A 90 -6.86 13.72 16.05
CA ARG A 90 -5.93 12.59 16.04
C ARG A 90 -4.52 13.01 15.66
N VAL A 91 -4.40 13.92 14.69
CA VAL A 91 -3.10 14.48 14.27
C VAL A 91 -2.44 15.20 15.44
N ASP A 92 -3.18 16.04 16.16
CA ASP A 92 -2.66 16.85 17.28
C ASP A 92 -2.15 15.94 18.43
N GLU A 93 -2.88 14.86 18.73
CA GLU A 93 -2.46 13.87 19.73
C GLU A 93 -1.16 13.17 19.35
N ILE A 94 -1.06 12.73 18.09
CA ILE A 94 0.11 12.01 17.58
C ILE A 94 1.30 12.96 17.54
N ASP A 95 1.12 14.21 17.07
CA ASP A 95 2.19 15.20 16.97
C ASP A 95 2.64 15.70 18.36
N ALA A 96 1.76 15.72 19.35
CA ALA A 96 2.12 16.00 20.74
C ALA A 96 2.99 14.88 21.34
N ALA A 97 2.71 13.61 20.99
CA ALA A 97 3.48 12.46 21.45
C ALA A 97 4.82 12.32 20.71
N VAL A 98 4.84 12.59 19.39
CA VAL A 98 6.02 12.46 18.53
C VAL A 98 6.11 13.69 17.61
N PRO A 99 6.69 14.80 18.08
CA PRO A 99 6.83 16.02 17.30
C PRO A 99 7.69 15.83 16.04
N GLY A 100 7.36 16.55 14.94
CA GLY A 100 8.18 16.60 13.73
C GLY A 100 8.00 15.41 12.79
N ILE A 101 6.83 14.80 12.79
CA ILE A 101 6.44 13.81 11.79
C ILE A 101 6.21 14.52 10.44
N GLU A 102 6.90 14.07 9.41
CA GLU A 102 6.69 14.54 8.04
C GLU A 102 5.66 13.67 7.32
N ARG A 103 4.60 14.30 6.83
CA ARG A 103 3.52 13.63 6.09
C ARG A 103 3.71 13.84 4.60
N ASN A 104 4.22 12.80 3.92
CA ASN A 104 4.68 12.87 2.52
C ASN A 104 3.55 12.77 1.47
N GLY A 105 2.33 13.09 1.89
CA GLY A 105 1.15 13.10 1.04
C GLY A 105 0.26 11.88 1.22
N ILE A 106 -0.91 11.98 0.61
CA ILE A 106 -1.93 10.94 0.56
C ILE A 106 -2.53 10.90 -0.84
N ALA A 107 -2.77 9.72 -1.36
CA ALA A 107 -3.43 9.53 -2.64
C ALA A 107 -4.55 8.50 -2.52
N ASN A 108 -5.62 8.72 -3.29
CA ASN A 108 -6.72 7.80 -3.45
C ASN A 108 -6.46 6.90 -4.66
N TYR A 109 -6.56 5.61 -4.44
CA TYR A 109 -6.35 4.59 -5.47
C TYR A 109 -7.59 3.72 -5.61
N ARG A 110 -7.74 3.15 -6.80
CA ARG A 110 -8.72 2.09 -7.09
C ARG A 110 -8.00 0.84 -7.53
N ARG A 111 -8.26 -0.28 -6.87
CA ARG A 111 -7.76 -1.57 -7.30
C ARG A 111 -8.28 -1.86 -8.71
N TYR A 112 -7.38 -2.26 -9.60
CA TYR A 112 -7.70 -2.63 -10.98
C TYR A 112 -7.66 -4.14 -11.16
N ARG A 113 -6.50 -4.76 -10.90
CA ARG A 113 -6.30 -6.22 -11.02
C ARG A 113 -5.39 -6.70 -9.90
N GLY A 114 -5.46 -8.00 -9.62
CA GLY A 114 -4.54 -8.70 -8.75
C GLY A 114 -4.12 -10.03 -9.34
N PHE A 115 -2.95 -10.46 -8.91
CA PHE A 115 -2.37 -11.77 -9.15
C PHE A 115 -2.13 -12.44 -7.80
N ASP A 116 -2.53 -13.68 -7.64
CA ASP A 116 -2.36 -14.42 -6.39
C ASP A 116 -1.83 -15.81 -6.71
N THR A 117 -0.74 -16.20 -6.07
CA THR A 117 -0.10 -17.51 -6.26
C THR A 117 -0.61 -18.57 -5.29
N ARG A 118 -1.46 -18.17 -4.33
CA ARG A 118 -1.97 -19.09 -3.32
C ARG A 118 -3.03 -20.02 -3.89
N THR A 119 -2.97 -21.26 -3.43
CA THR A 119 -4.04 -22.25 -3.57
C THR A 119 -4.78 -22.40 -2.25
N GLU A 120 -5.93 -23.10 -2.27
CA GLU A 120 -6.67 -23.40 -1.05
C GLU A 120 -5.77 -24.14 -0.03
N GLY A 121 -5.73 -23.62 1.21
CA GLY A 121 -4.91 -24.18 2.29
C GLY A 121 -3.43 -23.78 2.25
N ASP A 122 -3.02 -22.83 1.40
CA ASP A 122 -1.64 -22.34 1.37
C ASP A 122 -1.27 -21.68 2.72
N PRO A 123 -0.23 -22.20 3.42
CA PRO A 123 0.14 -21.71 4.75
C PRO A 123 0.99 -20.43 4.72
N ARG A 124 1.40 -19.94 3.55
CA ARG A 124 2.29 -18.78 3.46
C ARG A 124 1.65 -17.54 4.06
N VAL A 125 2.37 -16.90 4.96
CA VAL A 125 2.00 -15.62 5.58
C VAL A 125 2.96 -14.55 5.07
N PRO A 126 2.46 -13.39 4.66
CA PRO A 126 3.33 -12.29 4.23
C PRO A 126 4.24 -11.81 5.36
N GLY A 127 5.56 -11.93 5.15
CA GLY A 127 6.59 -11.36 6.02
C GLY A 127 7.05 -9.99 5.55
N CYS A 128 6.82 -9.66 4.27
CA CYS A 128 7.16 -8.38 3.68
C CYS A 128 6.06 -7.92 2.73
N ILE A 129 5.72 -6.64 2.82
CA ILE A 129 4.86 -5.93 1.88
C ILE A 129 5.75 -4.97 1.09
N VAL A 130 5.73 -5.08 -0.23
CA VAL A 130 6.47 -4.16 -1.10
C VAL A 130 5.49 -3.26 -1.82
N ALA A 131 5.54 -1.97 -1.51
CA ALA A 131 4.80 -0.96 -2.24
C ALA A 131 5.66 -0.47 -3.41
N ILE A 132 5.30 -0.90 -4.62
CA ILE A 132 6.01 -0.56 -5.85
C ILE A 132 5.18 0.48 -6.59
N LYS A 133 5.79 1.64 -6.87
CA LYS A 133 5.21 2.69 -7.70
C LYS A 133 5.86 2.64 -9.06
N ALA A 134 5.04 2.55 -10.10
CA ALA A 134 5.46 2.67 -11.49
C ALA A 134 5.02 4.04 -12.02
N ASP A 135 5.97 4.81 -12.53
CA ASP A 135 5.77 6.15 -13.05
C ASP A 135 5.67 6.14 -14.59
N PHE A 136 4.84 7.04 -15.13
CA PHE A 136 4.60 7.17 -16.57
C PHE A 136 4.67 8.62 -17.02
N ASP A 137 5.02 8.84 -18.30
CA ASP A 137 4.99 10.16 -18.94
C ASP A 137 3.59 10.62 -19.32
N ASP A 138 2.76 9.66 -19.75
CA ASP A 138 1.46 9.93 -20.33
C ASP A 138 0.36 9.83 -19.28
N PRO A 139 -0.52 10.82 -19.13
CA PRO A 139 -1.65 10.80 -18.21
C PRO A 139 -2.77 9.83 -18.61
N ASP A 140 -2.73 9.23 -19.80
CA ASP A 140 -3.77 8.31 -20.26
C ASP A 140 -3.93 7.10 -19.31
N PRO A 141 -5.08 6.93 -18.65
CA PRO A 141 -5.31 5.81 -17.75
C PRO A 141 -5.33 4.45 -18.48
N ASP A 142 -5.62 4.41 -19.78
CA ASP A 142 -5.67 3.18 -20.54
C ASP A 142 -4.26 2.63 -20.83
N LEU A 143 -3.26 3.49 -20.93
CA LEU A 143 -1.87 3.04 -21.01
C LEU A 143 -1.45 2.30 -19.74
N ARG A 144 -1.80 2.83 -18.57
CA ARG A 144 -1.50 2.17 -17.29
C ARG A 144 -2.21 0.84 -17.13
N ARG A 145 -3.48 0.74 -17.56
CA ARG A 145 -4.21 -0.54 -17.58
C ARG A 145 -3.51 -1.56 -18.46
N LYS A 146 -3.15 -1.19 -19.69
CA LYS A 146 -2.41 -2.06 -20.62
C LYS A 146 -1.07 -2.50 -20.04
N TRP A 147 -0.35 -1.61 -19.37
CA TRP A 147 0.89 -1.97 -18.69
C TRP A 147 0.65 -2.97 -17.56
N ILE A 148 -0.36 -2.76 -16.71
CA ILE A 148 -0.71 -3.70 -15.65
C ILE A 148 -1.09 -5.07 -16.26
N ASP A 149 -1.89 -5.08 -17.32
CA ASP A 149 -2.31 -6.32 -17.98
C ASP A 149 -1.10 -7.08 -18.52
N LEU A 150 -0.10 -6.38 -19.04
CA LEU A 150 1.15 -6.97 -19.50
C LEU A 150 2.01 -7.50 -18.34
N VAL A 151 2.04 -6.82 -17.19
CA VAL A 151 2.72 -7.32 -15.98
C VAL A 151 2.04 -8.60 -15.48
N ILE A 152 0.71 -8.63 -15.46
CA ILE A 152 -0.05 -9.83 -15.07
C ILE A 152 0.24 -10.98 -16.02
N GLU A 153 0.23 -10.73 -17.35
CA GLU A 153 0.61 -11.74 -18.36
C GLU A 153 2.01 -12.29 -18.08
N ALA A 154 2.99 -11.41 -17.81
CA ALA A 154 4.35 -11.83 -17.50
C ALA A 154 4.41 -12.69 -16.23
N LEU A 155 3.66 -12.33 -15.18
CA LEU A 155 3.59 -13.12 -13.94
C LEU A 155 2.91 -14.49 -14.15
N GLU A 156 1.86 -14.55 -14.98
CA GLU A 156 1.10 -15.76 -15.26
C GLU A 156 1.86 -16.76 -16.16
N THR A 157 2.73 -16.24 -17.02
CA THR A 157 3.45 -17.05 -18.02
C THR A 157 4.92 -17.30 -17.66
N ASP A 158 5.38 -16.74 -16.52
CA ASP A 158 6.76 -16.91 -16.06
C ASP A 158 7.06 -18.40 -15.83
N PRO A 159 8.04 -18.99 -16.54
CA PRO A 159 8.40 -20.40 -16.38
C PRO A 159 9.10 -20.70 -15.06
N ALA A 160 9.61 -19.66 -14.38
CA ALA A 160 10.31 -19.75 -13.11
C ALA A 160 9.80 -18.71 -12.10
N PRO A 161 8.51 -18.77 -11.73
CA PRO A 161 7.92 -17.77 -10.85
C PRO A 161 8.66 -17.71 -9.51
N SER A 162 8.84 -16.49 -9.01
CA SER A 162 9.51 -16.24 -7.74
C SER A 162 8.76 -16.93 -6.59
N PRO A 163 9.36 -17.94 -5.93
CA PRO A 163 8.65 -18.77 -4.95
C PRO A 163 8.19 -17.99 -3.71
N GLY A 164 8.80 -16.84 -3.46
CA GLY A 164 8.44 -15.96 -2.35
C GLY A 164 7.32 -14.97 -2.64
N LEU A 165 6.90 -14.79 -3.89
CA LEU A 165 5.76 -13.94 -4.21
C LEU A 165 4.46 -14.64 -3.78
N ILE A 166 3.64 -13.94 -3.01
CA ILE A 166 2.34 -14.42 -2.55
C ILE A 166 1.23 -13.80 -3.39
N SER A 167 1.21 -12.47 -3.50
CA SER A 167 0.25 -11.76 -4.33
C SER A 167 0.79 -10.42 -4.80
N ALA A 168 0.19 -9.88 -5.85
CA ALA A 168 0.44 -8.53 -6.34
C ALA A 168 -0.91 -7.87 -6.70
N ASP A 169 -1.21 -6.76 -6.05
CA ASP A 169 -2.46 -6.02 -6.23
C ASP A 169 -2.19 -4.64 -6.83
N PHE A 170 -2.65 -4.44 -8.05
CA PHE A 170 -2.39 -3.22 -8.83
C PHE A 170 -3.52 -2.22 -8.69
N HIS A 171 -3.14 -0.99 -8.37
CA HIS A 171 -4.03 0.12 -8.11
C HIS A 171 -3.73 1.29 -9.04
N LEU A 172 -4.77 1.86 -9.60
CA LEU A 172 -4.71 3.08 -10.39
C LEU A 172 -5.04 4.28 -9.49
N ILE A 173 -4.28 5.34 -9.64
CA ILE A 173 -4.57 6.60 -8.95
C ILE A 173 -5.87 7.18 -9.47
N VAL A 174 -6.75 7.64 -8.57
CA VAL A 174 -8.03 8.25 -8.91
C VAL A 174 -7.82 9.74 -9.15
N SER A 175 -8.32 10.25 -10.29
CA SER A 175 -8.31 11.69 -10.57
C SER A 175 -9.13 12.44 -9.51
N GLY A 176 -8.57 13.53 -8.97
CA GLY A 176 -9.20 14.33 -7.92
C GLY A 176 -8.55 14.25 -6.55
N ALA A 177 -7.62 13.33 -6.31
CA ALA A 177 -6.79 13.33 -5.12
C ALA A 177 -5.99 14.65 -5.04
N ARG A 178 -6.18 15.39 -3.94
CA ARG A 178 -5.65 16.76 -3.76
C ARG A 178 -4.12 16.90 -3.87
N HIS A 179 -3.40 15.81 -3.92
CA HIS A 179 -1.95 15.78 -3.93
C HIS A 179 -1.33 15.54 -5.32
N LEU A 180 -2.15 15.51 -6.35
CA LEU A 180 -1.69 15.48 -7.74
C LEU A 180 -1.31 16.86 -8.27
N ALA A 181 -0.88 17.78 -7.40
CA ALA A 181 -0.35 19.09 -7.82
C ALA A 181 0.81 18.98 -8.83
N ASN A 182 1.35 17.77 -9.03
CA ASN A 182 2.45 17.49 -9.96
C ASN A 182 2.07 16.56 -11.12
N ASN A 183 0.76 16.38 -11.44
CA ASN A 183 0.33 15.49 -12.52
C ASN A 183 0.99 14.08 -12.47
N ARG A 184 1.24 13.55 -11.29
CA ARG A 184 1.84 12.22 -11.16
C ARG A 184 0.89 11.18 -11.71
N VAL A 185 1.40 10.47 -12.68
CA VAL A 185 0.70 9.40 -13.38
C VAL A 185 1.36 8.12 -12.93
N GLU A 186 0.85 7.54 -11.84
CA GLU A 186 1.46 6.37 -11.22
C GLU A 186 0.49 5.20 -11.09
N VAL A 187 1.06 4.00 -11.11
CA VAL A 187 0.43 2.75 -10.66
C VAL A 187 1.06 2.39 -9.33
N LEU A 188 0.25 1.98 -8.36
CA LEU A 188 0.72 1.38 -7.13
C LEU A 188 0.48 -0.13 -7.19
N ASN A 189 1.53 -0.92 -7.09
CA ASN A 189 1.46 -2.35 -6.82
C ASN A 189 1.73 -2.58 -5.33
N TYR A 190 0.74 -3.17 -4.65
CA TYR A 190 0.87 -3.70 -3.29
C TYR A 190 1.18 -5.19 -3.42
N ALA A 191 2.45 -5.55 -3.28
CA ALA A 191 2.92 -6.93 -3.41
C ALA A 191 3.20 -7.55 -2.04
N GLN A 192 2.73 -8.78 -1.85
CA GLN A 192 2.97 -9.58 -0.64
C GLN A 192 4.05 -10.62 -0.92
N TRP A 193 5.04 -10.65 -0.06
CA TRP A 193 6.19 -11.57 -0.15
C TRP A 193 6.37 -12.33 1.16
N THR A 194 6.90 -13.52 1.08
CA THR A 194 7.21 -14.34 2.25
C THR A 194 8.25 -13.68 3.15
N SER A 195 9.24 -12.97 2.57
CA SER A 195 10.25 -12.18 3.29
C SER A 195 10.88 -11.10 2.40
N GLU A 196 11.70 -10.24 2.99
CA GLU A 196 12.51 -9.25 2.25
C GLU A 196 13.57 -9.93 1.39
N GLU A 197 14.20 -10.99 1.90
CA GLU A 197 15.21 -11.76 1.18
C GLU A 197 14.62 -12.45 -0.05
N ALA A 198 13.38 -12.92 0.04
CA ALA A 198 12.68 -13.51 -1.10
C ALA A 198 12.44 -12.48 -2.22
N TYR A 199 12.07 -11.24 -1.84
CA TYR A 199 11.97 -10.14 -2.78
C TYR A 199 13.33 -9.79 -3.40
N ASP A 200 14.38 -9.66 -2.58
CA ASP A 200 15.74 -9.37 -3.07
C ASP A 200 16.24 -10.43 -4.03
N ALA A 201 16.01 -11.70 -3.73
CA ALA A 201 16.38 -12.81 -4.60
C ALA A 201 15.65 -12.72 -5.96
N ALA A 202 14.38 -12.34 -5.96
CA ALA A 202 13.60 -12.17 -7.17
C ALA A 202 14.13 -11.03 -8.05
N ILE A 203 14.49 -9.90 -7.43
CA ILE A 203 15.07 -8.76 -8.17
C ILE A 203 16.46 -9.08 -8.70
N ALA A 204 17.27 -9.84 -7.94
CA ALA A 204 18.62 -10.23 -8.34
C ALA A 204 18.66 -11.31 -9.43
N ALA A 205 17.60 -12.11 -9.56
CA ALA A 205 17.52 -13.19 -10.54
C ALA A 205 17.51 -12.69 -11.98
N ASP A 206 17.03 -11.45 -12.22
CA ASP A 206 16.99 -10.72 -13.49
C ASP A 206 17.04 -11.62 -14.74
N ASP A 207 16.09 -12.55 -14.83
CA ASP A 207 15.98 -13.41 -16.03
C ASP A 207 14.91 -12.80 -16.95
N PRO A 208 15.33 -12.08 -18.01
CA PRO A 208 14.41 -11.37 -18.87
C PRO A 208 13.69 -12.33 -19.81
N THR A 209 12.53 -12.81 -19.42
CA THR A 209 11.63 -13.41 -20.40
C THR A 209 11.18 -12.34 -21.41
N PRO A 210 10.75 -12.72 -22.62
CA PRO A 210 10.22 -11.78 -23.60
C PRO A 210 9.07 -10.91 -23.06
N GLU A 211 8.26 -11.46 -22.16
CA GLU A 211 7.14 -10.75 -21.51
C GLU A 211 7.67 -9.64 -20.61
N TRP A 212 8.66 -9.94 -19.74
CA TRP A 212 9.28 -8.94 -18.89
C TRP A 212 10.03 -7.86 -19.67
N GLU A 213 10.64 -8.21 -20.81
CA GLU A 213 11.23 -7.23 -21.74
C GLU A 213 10.16 -6.26 -22.30
N ARG A 214 8.98 -6.74 -22.66
CA ARG A 214 7.85 -5.91 -23.10
C ARG A 214 7.36 -4.97 -22.00
N VAL A 215 7.33 -5.44 -20.72
CA VAL A 215 7.00 -4.61 -19.56
C VAL A 215 8.02 -3.47 -19.37
N ARG A 216 9.32 -3.80 -19.44
CA ARG A 216 10.40 -2.81 -19.24
C ARG A 216 10.43 -1.74 -20.34
N HIS A 217 10.12 -2.12 -21.57
CA HIS A 217 10.15 -1.24 -22.75
C HIS A 217 8.75 -0.71 -23.14
N PHE A 218 7.79 -0.77 -22.22
CA PHE A 218 6.45 -0.29 -22.50
C PHE A 218 6.44 1.22 -22.76
N PRO A 219 5.74 1.71 -23.84
CA PRO A 219 5.69 3.14 -24.17
C PRO A 219 5.21 4.01 -23.01
N GLY A 220 5.97 5.05 -22.71
CA GLY A 220 5.66 5.98 -21.61
C GLY A 220 6.01 5.50 -20.20
N PHE A 221 6.46 4.26 -20.01
CA PHE A 221 6.95 3.78 -18.74
C PHE A 221 8.31 4.40 -18.39
N LYS A 222 8.45 4.91 -17.15
CA LYS A 222 9.69 5.59 -16.69
C LYS A 222 10.54 4.75 -15.77
N GLY A 223 9.95 3.80 -15.10
CA GLY A 223 10.60 2.98 -14.09
C GLY A 223 9.76 2.80 -12.85
N THR A 224 10.33 2.11 -11.88
CA THR A 224 9.68 1.82 -10.61
C THR A 224 10.51 2.30 -9.43
N THR A 225 9.82 2.64 -8.34
CA THR A 225 10.40 2.79 -7.01
C THR A 225 9.72 1.83 -6.06
N ALA A 226 10.48 1.18 -5.20
CA ALA A 226 9.96 0.20 -4.26
C ALA A 226 10.31 0.59 -2.83
N LYS A 227 9.35 0.43 -1.92
CA LYS A 227 9.57 0.53 -0.48
C LYS A 227 9.04 -0.72 0.20
N ARG A 228 9.77 -1.19 1.20
CA ARG A 228 9.47 -2.43 1.94
C ARG A 228 8.88 -2.09 3.29
N TYR A 229 7.89 -2.86 3.67
CA TYR A 229 7.15 -2.68 4.91
C TYR A 229 6.85 -4.02 5.56
N ARG A 230 6.68 -3.99 6.87
CA ARG A 230 6.03 -5.05 7.63
C ARG A 230 4.65 -4.56 8.05
N PHE A 231 3.66 -5.43 7.93
CA PHE A 231 2.33 -5.13 8.46
C PHE A 231 2.40 -5.09 9.99
N GLU A 232 1.91 -4.00 10.55
CA GLU A 232 1.98 -3.77 11.99
C GLU A 232 0.62 -3.96 12.63
N ARG A 233 -0.41 -3.29 12.10
CA ARG A 233 -1.70 -3.25 12.75
C ARG A 233 -2.83 -2.86 11.82
N SER A 234 -4.02 -3.45 12.08
CA SER A 234 -5.28 -3.00 11.52
C SER A 234 -6.22 -2.52 12.62
N PHE A 235 -6.88 -1.41 12.37
CA PHE A 235 -8.02 -0.94 13.11
C PHE A 235 -9.25 -1.16 12.25
N VAL A 236 -10.22 -1.84 12.80
CA VAL A 236 -11.51 -2.13 12.15
C VAL A 236 -12.64 -1.79 13.09
N ARG A 237 -13.82 -1.61 12.54
CA ARG A 237 -15.02 -1.39 13.36
C ARG A 237 -15.25 -2.60 14.25
N PRO A 238 -15.48 -2.39 15.58
CA PRO A 238 -15.83 -3.43 16.52
C PRO A 238 -17.13 -4.17 16.16
#